data_fd8beb21a60d3c4ac89b98ffe12e024d
#
_entry.id   fd8beb21a60d3c4ac89b98ffe12e024d
#
_cell.length_a   1.000
_cell.length_b   1.000
_cell.length_c   1.000
_cell.angle_alpha   90.00
_cell.angle_beta   90.00
_cell.angle_gamma   90.00
#
_symmetry.space_group_name_H-M   'P 1'
#
loop_
_entity.id
_entity.type
_entity.pdbx_description
1 polymer ?
#
loop_
_entity_poly.entity_id
_entity_poly.type
_entity_poly.pdbx_seq_one_letter_code
_entity_poly.pdbx_strand_id
1 'polypeptide(L)'
;MGSRGQRSYSSGRRPQSKGQHPGYGGKRPVSNAARRRRRRNRIIRAVIAWAVCIFLVGLIAAGTFRLVAHMTTSKKRQFRAEGIEKLEAGDYAGAIGSFDTALEKSGKGAEDFNRDVLLYRADAEFLLKDYNAAIHTYDLLLEMKPDTPEYMYRQSSCYARLGDTDNALERYQEAKALDKKDKPVPGRQEALLAAGSACVDAKEYDKAMALYEDALKDGMEHGEIYNQMGLCQMAAEDYQSAYDSFDKGYQVAAAAQASALQEKDRKTGKETDKKETKDGDAGTTQSGETVNGESAPAGVAQADGSRELLKELSYNRAVACEHLQQYDKALAMFEDFVKEFGSDEDAEHEIAFLKTR
;
A
#
# COMPACT_ATOMS: atom_id res chain seq x y z
N MET A 1 16.34 83.26 83.09
CA MET A 1 16.37 84.69 82.75
C MET A 1 15.31 84.87 81.66
N GLY A 2 14.18 85.29 81.97
CA GLY A 2 13.67 86.64 82.16
C GLY A 2 13.04 87.06 80.86
N SER A 3 11.99 87.65 80.74
CA SER A 3 10.98 88.38 81.53
C SER A 3 9.88 88.82 80.56
N ARG A 4 8.65 88.65 80.92
CA ARG A 4 7.63 89.64 81.23
C ARG A 4 7.33 90.72 80.15
N GLY A 5 6.01 90.83 79.91
CA GLY A 5 5.29 92.11 79.77
C GLY A 5 4.01 91.89 78.92
N GLN A 6 2.91 91.86 79.39
CA GLN A 6 1.82 92.66 80.00
C GLN A 6 1.22 93.74 79.05
N ARG A 7 -0.11 93.54 78.87
CA ARG A 7 -1.22 94.54 78.80
C ARG A 7 -1.43 95.25 77.45
N SER A 8 -2.61 95.62 77.05
CA SER A 8 -3.91 95.88 77.69
C SER A 8 -5.01 96.19 76.63
N TYR A 9 -6.22 95.88 76.99
CA TYR A 9 -7.47 96.54 76.64
C TYR A 9 -7.65 97.41 75.39
N SER A 10 -8.72 97.10 74.58
CA SER A 10 -9.85 98.03 74.54
C SER A 10 -10.95 97.51 73.57
N SER A 11 -12.15 97.64 74.04
CA SER A 11 -13.50 97.48 73.55
C SER A 11 -13.81 98.09 72.16
N GLY A 12 -14.72 97.43 71.45
CA GLY A 12 -15.38 98.10 70.30
C GLY A 12 -16.32 97.19 69.55
N ARG A 13 -17.57 97.24 69.90
CA ARG A 13 -18.84 97.04 69.15
C ARG A 13 -18.88 96.27 67.83
N ARG A 14 -19.89 95.37 67.83
CA ARG A 14 -20.53 94.68 66.65
C ARG A 14 -20.91 95.66 65.54
N PRO A 15 -21.02 95.09 64.27
CA PRO A 15 -22.32 94.55 63.82
C PRO A 15 -22.17 93.23 63.01
N GLN A 16 -23.38 92.58 62.88
CA GLN A 16 -23.65 91.35 62.24
C GLN A 16 -23.38 91.39 60.73
N SER A 17 -22.79 90.33 60.20
CA SER A 17 -23.00 89.95 58.83
C SER A 17 -22.93 88.40 58.70
N LYS A 18 -23.87 87.89 57.95
CA LYS A 18 -24.11 86.48 57.66
C LYS A 18 -22.88 85.83 57.08
N GLY A 19 -22.28 84.90 57.77
CA GLY A 19 -21.24 84.02 57.21
C GLY A 19 -21.79 82.65 56.89
N GLN A 20 -21.70 82.28 55.68
CA GLN A 20 -21.93 80.98 55.23
C GLN A 20 -20.89 80.01 55.80
N HIS A 21 -21.39 78.97 56.47
CA HIS A 21 -20.53 77.83 56.86
C HIS A 21 -20.24 76.99 55.60
N PRO A 22 -18.97 76.64 55.32
CA PRO A 22 -18.69 75.59 54.34
C PRO A 22 -19.11 74.22 54.90
N GLY A 23 -20.12 73.64 54.26
CA GLY A 23 -20.64 72.36 54.60
C GLY A 23 -19.51 71.31 54.57
N TYR A 24 -19.26 70.72 55.65
CA TYR A 24 -18.55 69.44 55.77
C TYR A 24 -19.36 68.42 54.98
N GLY A 25 -18.88 68.05 53.78
CA GLY A 25 -19.39 66.94 52.98
C GLY A 25 -19.24 65.62 53.66
N GLY A 26 -20.13 65.38 54.63
CA GLY A 26 -20.23 64.08 55.25
C GLY A 26 -20.61 63.07 54.17
N LYS A 27 -19.68 62.17 53.87
CA LYS A 27 -19.95 61.00 52.99
C LYS A 27 -21.17 60.27 53.55
N ARG A 28 -22.30 60.39 52.88
CA ARG A 28 -23.52 59.66 53.28
C ARG A 28 -23.21 58.18 53.46
N PRO A 29 -23.58 57.54 54.56
CA PRO A 29 -23.29 56.11 54.78
C PRO A 29 -23.95 55.31 53.67
N VAL A 30 -23.10 54.59 52.90
CA VAL A 30 -23.56 53.72 51.80
C VAL A 30 -24.49 52.70 52.42
N SER A 31 -25.75 52.65 51.99
CA SER A 31 -26.75 51.72 52.53
C SER A 31 -26.25 50.29 52.46
N ASN A 32 -26.61 49.46 53.41
CA ASN A 32 -26.21 48.02 53.45
C ASN A 32 -26.61 47.29 52.16
N ALA A 33 -27.66 47.71 51.52
CA ALA A 33 -28.08 47.19 50.19
C ALA A 33 -27.10 47.53 49.09
N ALA A 34 -26.51 48.74 49.06
CA ALA A 34 -25.50 49.15 48.08
C ALA A 34 -24.18 48.41 48.32
N ARG A 35 -23.79 48.17 49.61
CA ARG A 35 -22.59 47.34 49.95
C ARG A 35 -22.78 45.89 49.50
N ARG A 36 -23.99 45.28 49.69
CA ARG A 36 -24.34 43.92 49.24
C ARG A 36 -24.34 43.84 47.70
N ARG A 37 -24.86 44.82 46.96
CA ARG A 37 -24.78 44.89 45.50
C ARG A 37 -23.35 44.96 44.98
N ARG A 38 -22.50 45.78 45.56
CA ARG A 38 -21.07 45.92 45.18
C ARG A 38 -20.31 44.60 45.46
N ARG A 39 -20.57 43.91 46.56
CA ARG A 39 -19.96 42.63 46.91
C ARG A 39 -20.43 41.52 45.92
N ARG A 40 -21.70 41.45 45.62
CA ARG A 40 -22.28 40.52 44.62
C ARG A 40 -21.68 40.73 43.22
N ASN A 41 -21.59 42.01 42.79
CA ASN A 41 -21.00 42.31 41.48
C ASN A 41 -19.51 42.00 41.39
N ARG A 42 -18.73 42.10 42.48
CA ARG A 42 -17.34 41.62 42.54
C ARG A 42 -17.24 40.12 42.40
N ILE A 43 -18.09 39.40 43.12
CA ILE A 43 -18.14 37.93 43.07
C ILE A 43 -18.54 37.47 41.63
N ILE A 44 -19.56 38.07 41.05
CA ILE A 44 -19.99 37.77 39.66
C ILE A 44 -18.86 38.05 38.66
N ARG A 45 -18.18 39.18 38.77
CA ARG A 45 -17.02 39.51 37.90
C ARG A 45 -15.87 38.53 38.09
N ALA A 46 -15.58 38.10 39.32
CA ALA A 46 -14.58 37.07 39.60
C ALA A 46 -14.93 35.72 38.99
N VAL A 47 -16.20 35.30 39.14
CA VAL A 47 -16.70 34.03 38.54
C VAL A 47 -16.61 34.10 37.00
N ILE A 48 -17.03 35.23 36.41
CA ILE A 48 -16.93 35.39 34.94
C ILE A 48 -15.46 35.36 34.50
N ALA A 49 -14.57 36.05 35.21
CA ALA A 49 -13.13 36.04 34.90
C ALA A 49 -12.55 34.63 34.98
N TRP A 50 -12.90 33.86 36.01
CA TRP A 50 -12.50 32.47 36.15
C TRP A 50 -13.04 31.59 35.02
N ALA A 51 -14.32 31.74 34.66
CA ALA A 51 -14.94 31.02 33.57
C ALA A 51 -14.25 31.32 32.22
N VAL A 52 -13.92 32.61 31.98
CA VAL A 52 -13.15 33.01 30.79
C VAL A 52 -11.74 32.41 30.79
N CYS A 53 -11.05 32.42 31.92
CA CYS A 53 -9.72 31.82 32.03
C CYS A 53 -9.77 30.31 31.75
N ILE A 54 -10.75 29.55 32.32
CA ILE A 54 -10.93 28.12 32.03
C ILE A 54 -11.22 27.89 30.54
N PHE A 55 -12.07 28.70 29.95
CA PHE A 55 -12.39 28.64 28.52
C PHE A 55 -11.15 28.87 27.63
N LEU A 56 -10.34 29.88 27.96
CA LEU A 56 -9.09 30.15 27.23
C LEU A 56 -8.07 29.04 27.38
N VAL A 57 -7.92 28.46 28.57
CA VAL A 57 -7.06 27.28 28.80
C VAL A 57 -7.57 26.10 27.97
N GLY A 58 -8.89 25.89 27.93
CA GLY A 58 -9.49 24.84 27.09
C GLY A 58 -9.21 25.04 25.58
N LEU A 59 -9.30 26.30 25.09
CA LEU A 59 -8.97 26.62 23.70
C LEU A 59 -7.49 26.39 23.37
N ILE A 60 -6.58 26.77 24.29
CA ILE A 60 -5.14 26.54 24.12
C ILE A 60 -4.86 25.04 24.11
N ALA A 61 -5.43 24.28 25.05
CA ALA A 61 -5.28 22.82 25.07
C ALA A 61 -5.83 22.13 23.82
N ALA A 62 -6.99 22.56 23.32
CA ALA A 62 -7.55 22.06 22.06
C ALA A 62 -6.70 22.44 20.84
N GLY A 63 -6.14 23.66 20.81
CA GLY A 63 -5.25 24.14 19.76
C GLY A 63 -3.94 23.36 19.73
N THR A 64 -3.31 23.14 20.90
CA THR A 64 -2.07 22.34 21.00
C THR A 64 -2.31 20.89 20.62
N PHE A 65 -3.43 20.29 21.05
CA PHE A 65 -3.80 18.92 20.67
C PHE A 65 -3.97 18.78 19.15
N ARG A 66 -4.68 19.74 18.50
CA ARG A 66 -4.83 19.74 17.03
C ARG A 66 -3.50 19.92 16.32
N LEU A 67 -2.62 20.79 16.81
CA LEU A 67 -1.30 21.02 16.23
C LEU A 67 -0.43 19.75 16.31
N VAL A 68 -0.39 19.10 17.47
CA VAL A 68 0.35 17.84 17.65
C VAL A 68 -0.24 16.74 16.77
N ALA A 69 -1.56 16.61 16.69
CA ALA A 69 -2.22 15.63 15.83
C ALA A 69 -1.90 15.88 14.33
N HIS A 70 -1.86 17.15 13.90
CA HIS A 70 -1.49 17.50 12.52
C HIS A 70 -0.01 17.17 12.23
N MET A 71 0.89 17.48 13.17
CA MET A 71 2.33 17.18 13.02
C MET A 71 2.60 15.66 12.96
N THR A 72 1.94 14.87 13.80
CA THR A 72 2.08 13.40 13.78
C THR A 72 1.51 12.80 12.49
N THR A 73 0.36 13.30 12.02
CA THR A 73 -0.24 12.85 10.76
C THR A 73 0.65 13.18 9.56
N SER A 74 1.29 14.36 9.55
CA SER A 74 2.24 14.75 8.50
C SER A 74 3.48 13.85 8.50
N LYS A 75 4.05 13.57 9.67
CA LYS A 75 5.26 12.73 9.79
C LYS A 75 5.03 11.30 9.35
N LYS A 76 3.94 10.65 9.77
CA LYS A 76 3.66 9.27 9.35
C LYS A 76 3.50 9.14 7.83
N ARG A 77 2.86 10.13 7.16
CA ARG A 77 2.74 10.17 5.70
C ARG A 77 4.09 10.39 5.03
N GLN A 78 4.95 11.20 5.62
CA GLN A 78 6.30 11.42 5.12
C GLN A 78 7.12 10.13 5.14
N PHE A 79 7.12 9.38 6.26
CA PHE A 79 7.83 8.10 6.34
C PHE A 79 7.25 7.03 5.42
N ARG A 80 5.91 7.01 5.23
CA ARG A 80 5.31 6.16 4.22
C ARG A 80 5.82 6.49 2.82
N ALA A 81 5.83 7.75 2.43
CA ALA A 81 6.33 8.19 1.12
C ALA A 81 7.82 7.86 0.94
N GLU A 82 8.64 8.09 1.96
CA GLU A 82 10.06 7.72 1.97
C GLU A 82 10.25 6.20 1.83
N GLY A 83 9.41 5.40 2.50
CA GLY A 83 9.43 3.94 2.36
C GLY A 83 9.11 3.48 0.95
N ILE A 84 8.11 4.09 0.29
CA ILE A 84 7.76 3.79 -1.10
C ILE A 84 8.90 4.17 -2.04
N GLU A 85 9.50 5.35 -1.89
CA GLU A 85 10.65 5.78 -2.68
C GLU A 85 11.83 4.81 -2.58
N LYS A 86 12.14 4.35 -1.36
CA LYS A 86 13.19 3.34 -1.13
C LYS A 86 12.85 1.99 -1.74
N LEU A 87 11.58 1.56 -1.65
CA LEU A 87 11.09 0.33 -2.26
C LEU A 87 11.28 0.36 -3.78
N GLU A 88 10.89 1.46 -4.44
CA GLU A 88 11.06 1.68 -5.87
C GLU A 88 12.55 1.75 -6.29
N ALA A 89 13.42 2.26 -5.40
CA ALA A 89 14.87 2.29 -5.59
C ALA A 89 15.56 0.93 -5.33
N GLY A 90 14.83 -0.11 -4.86
CA GLY A 90 15.38 -1.41 -4.52
C GLY A 90 16.05 -1.48 -3.13
N ASP A 91 15.97 -0.42 -2.32
CA ASP A 91 16.43 -0.42 -0.92
C ASP A 91 15.33 -0.99 -0.01
N TYR A 92 15.12 -2.30 -0.12
CA TYR A 92 14.04 -2.99 0.61
C TYR A 92 14.21 -2.92 2.13
N ALA A 93 15.42 -3.04 2.63
CA ALA A 93 15.70 -2.95 4.07
C ALA A 93 15.45 -1.52 4.60
N GLY A 94 15.87 -0.51 3.86
CA GLY A 94 15.58 0.89 4.18
C GLY A 94 14.11 1.23 4.09
N ALA A 95 13.38 0.63 3.14
CA ALA A 95 11.92 0.76 3.00
C ALA A 95 11.19 0.22 4.24
N ILE A 96 11.52 -1.00 4.68
CA ILE A 96 10.98 -1.62 5.90
C ILE A 96 11.17 -0.70 7.12
N GLY A 97 12.37 -0.15 7.33
CA GLY A 97 12.66 0.77 8.43
C GLY A 97 11.82 2.05 8.38
N SER A 98 11.55 2.59 7.18
CA SER A 98 10.69 3.76 7.01
C SER A 98 9.22 3.41 7.28
N PHE A 99 8.74 2.23 6.85
CA PHE A 99 7.39 1.76 7.13
C PHE A 99 7.17 1.49 8.62
N ASP A 100 8.13 0.87 9.32
CA ASP A 100 8.08 0.67 10.78
C ASP A 100 7.96 2.02 11.51
N THR A 101 8.74 3.02 11.09
CA THR A 101 8.65 4.37 11.64
C THR A 101 7.28 5.00 11.36
N ALA A 102 6.71 4.81 10.18
CA ALA A 102 5.37 5.30 9.84
C ALA A 102 4.29 4.67 10.72
N LEU A 103 4.38 3.35 10.98
CA LEU A 103 3.48 2.61 11.86
C LEU A 103 3.61 3.07 13.32
N GLU A 104 4.84 3.24 13.83
CA GLU A 104 5.10 3.75 15.18
C GLU A 104 4.49 5.15 15.40
N LYS A 105 4.56 6.02 14.39
CA LYS A 105 3.97 7.37 14.43
C LYS A 105 2.47 7.38 14.18
N SER A 106 1.87 6.26 13.80
CA SER A 106 0.43 6.18 13.55
C SER A 106 -0.31 6.00 14.89
N GLY A 107 -1.19 6.91 15.22
CA GLY A 107 -1.99 6.82 16.45
C GLY A 107 -3.18 5.86 16.33
N LYS A 108 -3.92 5.68 17.43
CA LYS A 108 -5.18 4.92 17.45
C LYS A 108 -6.17 5.48 16.41
N GLY A 109 -6.90 4.59 15.74
CA GLY A 109 -7.90 4.96 14.72
C GLY A 109 -7.31 5.25 13.33
N ALA A 110 -6.09 4.81 13.06
CA ALA A 110 -5.43 4.92 11.76
C ALA A 110 -5.41 3.57 11.01
N GLU A 111 -6.42 2.74 11.18
CA GLU A 111 -6.46 1.35 10.70
C GLU A 111 -6.23 1.25 9.18
N ASP A 112 -6.92 2.08 8.38
CA ASP A 112 -6.73 2.09 6.92
C ASP A 112 -5.32 2.48 6.51
N PHE A 113 -4.73 3.48 7.19
CA PHE A 113 -3.35 3.89 6.95
C PHE A 113 -2.37 2.77 7.35
N ASN A 114 -2.59 2.13 8.50
CA ASN A 114 -1.71 1.06 8.98
C ASN A 114 -1.77 -0.14 8.04
N ARG A 115 -2.97 -0.51 7.56
CA ARG A 115 -3.15 -1.58 6.59
C ARG A 115 -2.39 -1.30 5.29
N ASP A 116 -2.51 -0.09 4.76
CA ASP A 116 -1.81 0.34 3.56
C ASP A 116 -0.28 0.29 3.74
N VAL A 117 0.24 0.78 4.87
CA VAL A 117 1.69 0.70 5.16
C VAL A 117 2.17 -0.74 5.35
N LEU A 118 1.38 -1.60 6.03
CA LEU A 118 1.71 -3.01 6.19
C LEU A 118 1.77 -3.76 4.86
N LEU A 119 0.91 -3.40 3.89
CA LEU A 119 0.99 -3.99 2.55
C LEU A 119 2.32 -3.68 1.87
N TYR A 120 2.74 -2.41 1.85
CA TYR A 120 4.06 -2.04 1.30
C TYR A 120 5.22 -2.69 2.06
N ARG A 121 5.09 -2.82 3.38
CA ARG A 121 6.09 -3.48 4.22
C ARG A 121 6.22 -4.96 3.85
N ALA A 122 5.10 -5.67 3.69
CA ALA A 122 5.09 -7.06 3.27
C ALA A 122 5.68 -7.26 1.87
N ASP A 123 5.38 -6.35 0.93
CA ASP A 123 5.99 -6.36 -0.40
C ASP A 123 7.52 -6.15 -0.33
N ALA A 124 8.00 -5.23 0.52
CA ALA A 124 9.43 -5.02 0.75
C ALA A 124 10.12 -6.26 1.37
N GLU A 125 9.48 -6.91 2.34
CA GLU A 125 9.96 -8.15 2.97
C GLU A 125 10.02 -9.30 1.97
N PHE A 126 9.00 -9.44 1.13
CA PHE A 126 8.97 -10.43 0.06
C PHE A 126 10.11 -10.22 -0.95
N LEU A 127 10.33 -8.97 -1.39
CA LEU A 127 11.42 -8.62 -2.33
C LEU A 127 12.80 -8.76 -1.70
N LEU A 128 12.92 -8.54 -0.38
CA LEU A 128 14.13 -8.83 0.40
C LEU A 128 14.37 -10.34 0.55
N LYS A 129 13.41 -11.18 0.17
CA LYS A 129 13.36 -12.63 0.35
C LYS A 129 13.25 -13.06 1.82
N ASP A 130 12.84 -12.15 2.71
CA ASP A 130 12.48 -12.50 4.09
C ASP A 130 11.01 -12.94 4.13
N TYR A 131 10.77 -14.14 3.60
CA TYR A 131 9.42 -14.66 3.47
C TYR A 131 8.74 -14.92 4.81
N ASN A 132 9.52 -15.24 5.87
CA ASN A 132 8.97 -15.41 7.21
C ASN A 132 8.46 -14.08 7.78
N ALA A 133 9.20 -12.98 7.61
CA ALA A 133 8.73 -11.66 7.99
C ALA A 133 7.47 -11.25 7.20
N ALA A 134 7.45 -11.50 5.89
CA ALA A 134 6.29 -11.23 5.05
C ALA A 134 5.05 -12.01 5.50
N ILE A 135 5.16 -13.31 5.81
CA ILE A 135 4.07 -14.13 6.36
C ILE A 135 3.53 -13.49 7.64
N HIS A 136 4.41 -13.14 8.58
CA HIS A 136 3.99 -12.49 9.82
C HIS A 136 3.28 -11.15 9.57
N THR A 137 3.74 -10.35 8.59
CA THR A 137 3.07 -9.09 8.25
C THR A 137 1.70 -9.32 7.62
N TYR A 138 1.54 -10.38 6.81
CA TYR A 138 0.21 -10.76 6.31
C TYR A 138 -0.70 -11.31 7.43
N ASP A 139 -0.17 -11.97 8.46
CA ASP A 139 -0.96 -12.35 9.65
C ASP A 139 -1.52 -11.11 10.35
N LEU A 140 -0.71 -10.06 10.55
CA LEU A 140 -1.18 -8.79 11.11
C LEU A 140 -2.28 -8.14 10.24
N LEU A 141 -2.15 -8.24 8.92
CA LEU A 141 -3.17 -7.74 7.98
C LEU A 141 -4.48 -8.54 8.08
N LEU A 142 -4.39 -9.87 8.25
CA LEU A 142 -5.55 -10.75 8.45
C LEU A 142 -6.20 -10.52 9.82
N GLU A 143 -5.43 -10.21 10.88
CA GLU A 143 -6.00 -9.78 12.16
C GLU A 143 -6.82 -8.49 12.03
N MET A 144 -6.37 -7.54 11.21
CA MET A 144 -7.09 -6.28 10.96
C MET A 144 -8.30 -6.48 10.05
N LYS A 145 -8.20 -7.37 9.06
CA LYS A 145 -9.26 -7.67 8.10
C LYS A 145 -9.26 -9.17 7.78
N PRO A 146 -9.96 -9.96 8.60
CA PRO A 146 -10.15 -11.40 8.33
C PRO A 146 -10.80 -11.66 6.97
N ASP A 147 -10.70 -12.87 6.51
CA ASP A 147 -11.34 -13.36 5.28
C ASP A 147 -11.00 -12.54 4.03
N THR A 148 -9.73 -12.08 3.94
CA THR A 148 -9.21 -11.37 2.77
C THR A 148 -8.36 -12.33 1.92
N PRO A 149 -8.91 -12.87 0.81
CA PRO A 149 -8.21 -13.89 0.02
C PRO A 149 -6.90 -13.39 -0.58
N GLU A 150 -6.77 -12.09 -0.90
CA GLU A 150 -5.53 -11.50 -1.40
C GLU A 150 -4.35 -11.74 -0.44
N TYR A 151 -4.54 -11.54 0.86
CA TYR A 151 -3.45 -11.72 1.83
C TYR A 151 -3.06 -13.19 1.98
N MET A 152 -4.05 -14.09 1.91
CA MET A 152 -3.81 -15.53 1.96
C MET A 152 -3.09 -16.04 0.71
N TYR A 153 -3.43 -15.54 -0.49
CA TYR A 153 -2.68 -15.84 -1.72
C TYR A 153 -1.23 -15.38 -1.62
N ARG A 154 -0.98 -14.20 -1.08
CA ARG A 154 0.40 -13.71 -0.87
C ARG A 154 1.16 -14.54 0.16
N GLN A 155 0.50 -15.00 1.25
CA GLN A 155 1.09 -15.97 2.18
C GLN A 155 1.42 -17.30 1.50
N SER A 156 0.51 -17.83 0.67
CA SER A 156 0.76 -19.02 -0.13
C SER A 156 2.03 -18.88 -0.97
N SER A 157 2.22 -17.74 -1.64
CA SER A 157 3.44 -17.45 -2.40
C SER A 157 4.68 -17.43 -1.51
N CYS A 158 4.59 -16.89 -0.29
CA CYS A 158 5.72 -16.88 0.66
C CYS A 158 6.09 -18.31 1.11
N TYR A 159 5.10 -19.14 1.47
CA TYR A 159 5.33 -20.53 1.85
C TYR A 159 5.93 -21.35 0.69
N ALA A 160 5.45 -21.13 -0.53
CA ALA A 160 6.02 -21.73 -1.72
C ALA A 160 7.50 -21.38 -1.91
N ARG A 161 7.87 -20.11 -1.70
CA ARG A 161 9.28 -19.66 -1.77
C ARG A 161 10.16 -20.24 -0.67
N LEU A 162 9.58 -20.64 0.46
CA LEU A 162 10.27 -21.37 1.53
C LEU A 162 10.36 -22.89 1.26
N GLY A 163 9.73 -23.39 0.21
CA GLY A 163 9.61 -24.82 -0.09
C GLY A 163 8.62 -25.57 0.82
N ASP A 164 7.80 -24.84 1.56
CA ASP A 164 6.74 -25.39 2.41
C ASP A 164 5.46 -25.61 1.58
N THR A 165 5.44 -26.71 0.84
CA THR A 165 4.36 -27.05 -0.11
C THR A 165 3.01 -27.24 0.58
N ASP A 166 2.99 -27.84 1.77
CA ASP A 166 1.76 -28.11 2.49
C ASP A 166 1.06 -26.81 2.92
N ASN A 167 1.77 -25.89 3.57
CA ASN A 167 1.23 -24.59 3.95
C ASN A 167 0.92 -23.72 2.73
N ALA A 168 1.70 -23.80 1.65
CA ALA A 168 1.43 -23.08 0.41
C ALA A 168 0.08 -23.51 -0.20
N LEU A 169 -0.16 -24.81 -0.29
CA LEU A 169 -1.41 -25.37 -0.82
C LEU A 169 -2.60 -25.08 0.11
N GLU A 170 -2.42 -25.22 1.43
CA GLU A 170 -3.48 -24.94 2.41
C GLU A 170 -3.93 -23.47 2.29
N ARG A 171 -3.00 -22.52 2.31
CA ARG A 171 -3.33 -21.08 2.19
C ARG A 171 -3.96 -20.74 0.84
N TYR A 172 -3.51 -21.37 -0.24
CA TYR A 172 -4.13 -21.21 -1.56
C TYR A 172 -5.59 -21.68 -1.56
N GLN A 173 -5.88 -22.84 -0.99
CA GLN A 173 -7.23 -23.40 -0.95
C GLN A 173 -8.17 -22.60 -0.03
N GLU A 174 -7.68 -22.14 1.11
CA GLU A 174 -8.43 -21.23 1.99
C GLU A 174 -8.80 -19.93 1.27
N ALA A 175 -7.83 -19.31 0.58
CA ALA A 175 -8.07 -18.11 -0.21
C ALA A 175 -9.10 -18.37 -1.31
N LYS A 176 -8.97 -19.49 -2.02
CA LYS A 176 -9.89 -19.88 -3.08
C LYS A 176 -11.32 -20.11 -2.58
N ALA A 177 -11.48 -20.65 -1.38
CA ALA A 177 -12.80 -20.85 -0.78
C ALA A 177 -13.52 -19.52 -0.46
N LEU A 178 -12.77 -18.46 -0.21
CA LEU A 178 -13.29 -17.10 0.04
C LEU A 178 -13.40 -16.25 -1.23
N ASP A 179 -12.73 -16.67 -2.30
CA ASP A 179 -12.69 -15.93 -3.57
C ASP A 179 -14.04 -16.02 -4.28
N LYS A 180 -14.62 -14.85 -4.54
CA LYS A 180 -15.89 -14.74 -5.28
C LYS A 180 -15.58 -14.67 -6.78
N LYS A 181 -16.14 -15.58 -7.54
CA LYS A 181 -15.90 -15.75 -8.99
C LYS A 181 -16.11 -14.48 -9.86
N ASP A 182 -16.77 -13.46 -9.33
CA ASP A 182 -17.15 -12.27 -10.10
C ASP A 182 -16.05 -11.21 -10.24
N LYS A 183 -14.95 -11.31 -9.48
CA LYS A 183 -13.84 -10.38 -9.52
C LYS A 183 -12.51 -11.12 -9.35
N PRO A 184 -11.53 -10.89 -10.25
CA PRO A 184 -10.20 -11.45 -10.06
C PRO A 184 -9.58 -10.90 -8.77
N VAL A 185 -9.09 -11.81 -7.91
CA VAL A 185 -8.38 -11.44 -6.69
C VAL A 185 -6.89 -11.31 -7.02
N PRO A 186 -6.25 -10.19 -6.66
CA PRO A 186 -4.81 -10.01 -6.83
C PRO A 186 -4.02 -11.13 -6.15
N GLY A 187 -2.94 -11.57 -6.79
CA GLY A 187 -2.06 -12.60 -6.24
C GLY A 187 -2.51 -14.04 -6.47
N ARG A 188 -3.73 -14.29 -6.98
CA ARG A 188 -4.24 -15.66 -7.19
C ARG A 188 -3.39 -16.45 -8.17
N GLN A 189 -3.08 -15.87 -9.33
CA GLN A 189 -2.27 -16.54 -10.36
C GLN A 189 -0.83 -16.76 -9.87
N GLU A 190 -0.24 -15.76 -9.28
CA GLU A 190 1.12 -15.83 -8.73
C GLU A 190 1.22 -16.89 -7.63
N ALA A 191 0.23 -16.99 -6.75
CA ALA A 191 0.18 -18.00 -5.71
C ALA A 191 0.01 -19.42 -6.28
N LEU A 192 -0.87 -19.57 -7.30
CA LEU A 192 -1.05 -20.84 -8.00
C LEU A 192 0.27 -21.35 -8.59
N LEU A 193 0.94 -20.49 -9.37
CA LEU A 193 2.18 -20.84 -10.04
C LEU A 193 3.32 -21.09 -9.04
N ALA A 194 3.42 -20.27 -7.99
CA ALA A 194 4.43 -20.46 -6.96
C ALA A 194 4.21 -21.78 -6.18
N ALA A 195 2.99 -22.05 -5.73
CA ALA A 195 2.67 -23.28 -5.00
C ALA A 195 2.87 -24.53 -5.87
N GLY A 196 2.44 -24.48 -7.12
CA GLY A 196 2.61 -25.58 -8.04
C GLY A 196 4.08 -25.83 -8.40
N SER A 197 4.86 -24.77 -8.67
CA SER A 197 6.31 -24.89 -8.90
C SER A 197 7.04 -25.48 -7.69
N ALA A 198 6.69 -25.04 -6.47
CA ALA A 198 7.26 -25.61 -5.26
C ALA A 198 6.97 -27.11 -5.12
N CYS A 199 5.77 -27.56 -5.51
CA CYS A 199 5.43 -28.98 -5.55
C CYS A 199 6.26 -29.72 -6.60
N VAL A 200 6.51 -29.13 -7.78
CA VAL A 200 7.37 -29.71 -8.82
C VAL A 200 8.82 -29.85 -8.31
N ASP A 201 9.36 -28.81 -7.68
CA ASP A 201 10.71 -28.81 -7.09
C ASP A 201 10.85 -29.85 -5.97
N ALA A 202 9.79 -30.07 -5.20
CA ALA A 202 9.70 -31.10 -4.17
C ALA A 202 9.42 -32.50 -4.75
N LYS A 203 9.24 -32.64 -6.06
CA LYS A 203 8.82 -33.88 -6.78
C LYS A 203 7.47 -34.41 -6.34
N GLU A 204 6.59 -33.54 -5.87
CA GLU A 204 5.22 -33.83 -5.48
C GLU A 204 4.27 -33.61 -6.67
N TYR A 205 4.56 -34.29 -7.79
CA TYR A 205 3.91 -34.06 -9.09
C TYR A 205 2.39 -34.23 -9.05
N ASP A 206 1.89 -35.20 -8.26
CA ASP A 206 0.44 -35.40 -8.10
C ASP A 206 -0.26 -34.18 -7.47
N LYS A 207 0.37 -33.55 -6.47
CA LYS A 207 -0.16 -32.33 -5.85
C LYS A 207 -0.16 -31.16 -6.83
N ALA A 208 0.94 -30.99 -7.59
CA ALA A 208 1.03 -29.97 -8.62
C ALA A 208 -0.03 -30.15 -9.70
N MET A 209 -0.18 -31.37 -10.23
CA MET A 209 -1.19 -31.69 -11.26
C MET A 209 -2.61 -31.42 -10.77
N ALA A 210 -2.95 -31.87 -9.56
CA ALA A 210 -4.27 -31.63 -8.97
C ALA A 210 -4.58 -30.13 -8.83
N LEU A 211 -3.58 -29.34 -8.43
CA LEU A 211 -3.69 -27.87 -8.29
C LEU A 211 -3.93 -27.20 -9.65
N TYR A 212 -3.18 -27.58 -10.69
CA TYR A 212 -3.31 -27.00 -12.03
C TYR A 212 -4.61 -27.40 -12.71
N GLU A 213 -5.00 -28.67 -12.62
CA GLU A 213 -6.30 -29.14 -13.14
C GLU A 213 -7.48 -28.42 -12.50
N ASP A 214 -7.41 -28.17 -11.19
CA ASP A 214 -8.44 -27.44 -10.46
C ASP A 214 -8.51 -25.97 -10.91
N ALA A 215 -7.36 -25.35 -11.19
CA ALA A 215 -7.29 -24.00 -11.75
C ALA A 215 -7.89 -23.92 -13.18
N LEU A 216 -7.61 -24.91 -14.02
CA LEU A 216 -8.19 -24.98 -15.37
C LEU A 216 -9.72 -25.18 -15.32
N LYS A 217 -10.26 -25.97 -14.37
CA LYS A 217 -11.71 -26.11 -14.14
C LYS A 217 -12.36 -24.79 -13.73
N ASP A 218 -11.62 -23.90 -13.06
CA ASP A 218 -12.06 -22.54 -12.72
C ASP A 218 -11.92 -21.54 -13.88
N GLY A 219 -11.42 -21.97 -15.02
CA GLY A 219 -11.24 -21.14 -16.22
C GLY A 219 -9.95 -20.30 -16.21
N MET A 220 -8.98 -20.62 -15.34
CA MET A 220 -7.65 -19.99 -15.37
C MET A 220 -6.78 -20.64 -16.45
N GLU A 221 -6.94 -20.18 -17.68
CA GLU A 221 -6.22 -20.73 -18.84
C GLU A 221 -5.00 -19.86 -19.17
N HIS A 222 -3.83 -20.25 -18.66
CA HIS A 222 -2.55 -19.58 -18.86
C HIS A 222 -1.49 -20.52 -19.40
N GLY A 223 -0.60 -20.04 -20.25
CA GLY A 223 0.45 -20.86 -20.86
C GLY A 223 1.39 -21.48 -19.83
N GLU A 224 1.69 -20.76 -18.74
CA GLU A 224 2.54 -21.22 -17.64
C GLU A 224 1.95 -22.46 -16.93
N ILE A 225 0.62 -22.54 -16.77
CA ILE A 225 -0.05 -23.70 -16.15
C ILE A 225 0.22 -24.95 -16.98
N TYR A 226 0.02 -24.86 -18.29
CA TYR A 226 0.26 -25.96 -19.20
C TYR A 226 1.74 -26.34 -19.28
N ASN A 227 2.66 -25.37 -19.21
CA ASN A 227 4.09 -25.65 -19.13
C ASN A 227 4.43 -26.47 -17.89
N GLN A 228 3.96 -26.08 -16.73
CA GLN A 228 4.19 -26.80 -15.48
C GLN A 228 3.53 -28.19 -15.48
N MET A 229 2.33 -28.33 -16.03
CA MET A 229 1.69 -29.64 -16.22
C MET A 229 2.55 -30.55 -17.13
N GLY A 230 3.05 -30.01 -18.22
CA GLY A 230 3.95 -30.75 -19.12
C GLY A 230 5.23 -31.21 -18.41
N LEU A 231 5.83 -30.38 -17.56
CA LEU A 231 7.00 -30.77 -16.76
C LEU A 231 6.68 -31.90 -15.77
N CYS A 232 5.50 -31.88 -15.10
CA CYS A 232 5.04 -32.99 -14.27
C CYS A 232 4.88 -34.30 -15.07
N GLN A 233 4.31 -34.19 -16.26
CA GLN A 233 4.09 -35.35 -17.15
C GLN A 233 5.41 -35.90 -17.73
N MET A 234 6.39 -35.01 -18.05
CA MET A 234 7.75 -35.44 -18.40
C MET A 234 8.39 -36.23 -17.27
N ALA A 235 8.28 -35.75 -16.02
CA ALA A 235 8.80 -36.45 -14.85
C ALA A 235 8.11 -37.82 -14.59
N ALA A 236 6.86 -37.97 -15.00
CA ALA A 236 6.11 -39.22 -14.98
C ALA A 236 6.36 -40.09 -16.20
N GLU A 237 7.26 -39.71 -17.12
CA GLU A 237 7.56 -40.37 -18.40
C GLU A 237 6.33 -40.49 -19.35
N ASP A 238 5.28 -39.67 -19.08
CA ASP A 238 4.14 -39.55 -19.99
C ASP A 238 4.41 -38.47 -21.04
N TYR A 239 5.32 -38.80 -21.96
CA TYR A 239 5.82 -37.88 -22.97
C TYR A 239 4.76 -37.38 -23.95
N GLN A 240 3.72 -38.23 -24.22
CA GLN A 240 2.66 -37.79 -25.12
C GLN A 240 1.79 -36.71 -24.46
N SER A 241 1.35 -36.93 -23.23
CA SER A 241 0.58 -35.92 -22.47
C SER A 241 1.43 -34.63 -22.24
N ALA A 242 2.73 -34.79 -22.00
CA ALA A 242 3.65 -33.68 -21.86
C ALA A 242 3.71 -32.84 -23.15
N TYR A 243 3.88 -33.49 -24.30
CA TYR A 243 3.86 -32.80 -25.59
C TYR A 243 2.54 -32.03 -25.79
N ASP A 244 1.41 -32.68 -25.53
CA ASP A 244 0.08 -32.08 -25.71
C ASP A 244 -0.13 -30.88 -24.76
N SER A 245 0.37 -30.97 -23.52
CA SER A 245 0.33 -29.86 -22.58
C SER A 245 1.22 -28.69 -23.02
N PHE A 246 2.46 -28.93 -23.42
CA PHE A 246 3.35 -27.88 -23.91
C PHE A 246 2.80 -27.25 -25.21
N ASP A 247 2.22 -28.05 -26.12
CA ASP A 247 1.62 -27.52 -27.36
C ASP A 247 0.41 -26.63 -27.05
N LYS A 248 -0.46 -27.03 -26.14
CA LYS A 248 -1.58 -26.22 -25.67
C LYS A 248 -1.09 -24.93 -24.99
N GLY A 249 -0.07 -25.03 -24.14
CA GLY A 249 0.56 -23.89 -23.49
C GLY A 249 1.11 -22.88 -24.48
N TYR A 250 1.80 -23.36 -25.51
CA TYR A 250 2.32 -22.52 -26.61
C TYR A 250 1.20 -21.78 -27.35
N GLN A 251 0.11 -22.48 -27.69
CA GLN A 251 -1.04 -21.88 -28.37
C GLN A 251 -1.69 -20.77 -27.51
N VAL A 252 -1.88 -21.02 -26.21
CA VAL A 252 -2.46 -20.05 -25.26
C VAL A 252 -1.55 -18.83 -25.09
N ALA A 253 -0.25 -19.05 -24.90
CA ALA A 253 0.72 -17.97 -24.74
C ALA A 253 0.85 -17.13 -26.02
N ALA A 254 0.89 -17.74 -27.19
CA ALA A 254 0.95 -17.04 -28.48
C ALA A 254 -0.31 -16.20 -28.73
N ALA A 255 -1.50 -16.73 -28.41
CA ALA A 255 -2.75 -15.99 -28.51
C ALA A 255 -2.80 -14.78 -27.57
N ALA A 256 -2.32 -14.96 -26.33
CA ALA A 256 -2.23 -13.88 -25.35
C ALA A 256 -1.26 -12.77 -25.81
N GLN A 257 -0.09 -13.14 -26.32
CA GLN A 257 0.90 -12.19 -26.87
C GLN A 257 0.33 -11.41 -28.06
N ALA A 258 -0.32 -12.09 -29.01
CA ALA A 258 -0.95 -11.43 -30.14
C ALA A 258 -2.03 -10.44 -29.74
N SER A 259 -2.85 -10.78 -28.74
CA SER A 259 -3.88 -9.90 -28.18
C SER A 259 -3.30 -8.67 -27.49
N ALA A 260 -2.22 -8.83 -26.76
CA ALA A 260 -1.51 -7.72 -26.09
C ALA A 260 -0.89 -6.74 -27.09
N LEU A 261 -0.31 -7.24 -28.19
CA LEU A 261 0.23 -6.42 -29.28
C LEU A 261 -0.87 -5.60 -29.96
N GLN A 262 -2.01 -6.22 -30.29
CA GLN A 262 -3.15 -5.52 -30.90
C GLN A 262 -3.72 -4.42 -29.99
N GLU A 263 -3.75 -4.66 -28.67
CA GLU A 263 -4.21 -3.66 -27.72
C GLU A 263 -3.24 -2.47 -27.62
N LYS A 264 -1.93 -2.73 -27.65
CA LYS A 264 -0.89 -1.70 -27.67
C LYS A 264 -1.00 -0.82 -28.91
N ASP A 265 -1.18 -1.42 -30.10
CA ASP A 265 -1.35 -0.68 -31.36
C ASP A 265 -2.62 0.18 -31.35
N ARG A 266 -3.71 -0.35 -30.74
CA ARG A 266 -4.96 0.41 -30.60
C ARG A 266 -4.84 1.60 -29.64
N LYS A 267 -4.01 1.49 -28.60
CA LYS A 267 -3.76 2.59 -27.65
C LYS A 267 -2.88 3.68 -28.27
N THR A 268 -1.82 3.29 -28.98
CA THR A 268 -0.92 4.24 -29.67
C THR A 268 -1.62 4.95 -30.84
N GLY A 269 -2.48 4.27 -31.62
CA GLY A 269 -3.29 4.88 -32.65
C GLY A 269 -4.28 5.94 -32.14
N LYS A 270 -4.82 5.75 -30.92
CA LYS A 270 -5.72 6.74 -30.28
C LYS A 270 -4.99 7.95 -29.72
N GLU A 271 -3.70 7.84 -29.36
CA GLU A 271 -2.91 8.98 -28.88
C GLU A 271 -2.47 9.90 -30.04
N THR A 272 -2.21 9.35 -31.23
CA THR A 272 -1.88 10.15 -32.42
C THR A 272 -3.09 10.96 -32.89
N ASP A 273 -4.30 10.40 -32.91
CA ASP A 273 -5.53 11.11 -33.26
C ASP A 273 -5.93 12.22 -32.26
N LYS A 274 -5.50 12.11 -31.01
CA LYS A 274 -5.75 13.15 -29.96
C LYS A 274 -4.76 14.32 -30.05
N LYS A 275 -3.59 14.16 -30.66
CA LYS A 275 -2.57 15.21 -30.78
C LYS A 275 -2.82 16.16 -31.94
N GLU A 276 -3.56 15.74 -32.98
CA GLU A 276 -3.90 16.60 -34.10
C GLU A 276 -5.09 17.55 -33.87
N THR A 277 -5.81 17.47 -32.74
CA THR A 277 -7.01 18.28 -32.47
C THR A 277 -6.89 19.24 -31.31
N LYS A 278 -5.69 19.58 -30.82
CA LYS A 278 -5.51 20.57 -29.72
C LYS A 278 -4.36 21.54 -30.01
N ASP A 279 -4.56 22.43 -30.95
CA ASP A 279 -4.02 23.77 -30.90
C ASP A 279 -5.17 24.74 -30.63
N GLY A 280 -5.18 25.36 -29.45
CA GLY A 280 -6.11 26.43 -29.05
C GLY A 280 -6.78 26.18 -27.71
N ASP A 281 -6.25 26.65 -26.68
CA ASP A 281 -6.74 27.56 -25.65
C ASP A 281 -6.13 27.28 -24.27
N ALA A 282 -5.53 28.31 -23.68
CA ALA A 282 -4.95 28.34 -22.36
C ALA A 282 -6.06 28.57 -21.32
N GLY A 283 -6.20 27.68 -20.34
CA GLY A 283 -7.13 27.85 -19.23
C GLY A 283 -6.73 27.00 -18.03
N THR A 284 -6.17 27.65 -17.04
CA THR A 284 -5.86 27.20 -15.67
C THR A 284 -7.06 26.50 -15.02
N THR A 285 -6.87 25.26 -14.47
CA THR A 285 -7.65 24.83 -13.30
C THR A 285 -6.98 23.66 -12.57
N GLN A 286 -6.78 23.90 -11.31
CA GLN A 286 -6.67 23.06 -10.10
C GLN A 286 -6.76 21.54 -10.22
N SER A 287 -5.71 20.93 -9.65
CA SER A 287 -5.55 19.53 -9.31
C SER A 287 -6.55 19.06 -8.24
N GLY A 288 -7.34 18.06 -8.60
CA GLY A 288 -8.00 17.16 -7.66
C GLY A 288 -7.29 15.82 -7.71
N GLU A 289 -6.56 15.51 -6.66
CA GLU A 289 -5.75 14.30 -6.51
C GLU A 289 -6.65 13.15 -6.08
N THR A 290 -7.07 12.32 -7.03
CA THR A 290 -7.59 10.98 -6.74
C THR A 290 -6.41 10.01 -6.81
N VAL A 291 -5.98 9.56 -5.65
CA VAL A 291 -4.94 8.52 -5.49
C VAL A 291 -5.58 7.18 -5.86
N ASN A 292 -5.45 6.78 -7.11
CA ASN A 292 -5.55 5.39 -7.52
C ASN A 292 -4.17 4.78 -7.35
N GLY A 293 -4.07 3.72 -6.54
CA GLY A 293 -2.85 2.92 -6.40
C GLY A 293 -2.51 2.26 -7.73
N GLU A 294 -1.58 2.84 -8.44
CA GLU A 294 -1.00 2.31 -9.67
C GLU A 294 0.29 1.58 -9.29
N SER A 295 0.20 0.25 -9.32
CA SER A 295 1.36 -0.64 -9.29
C SER A 295 2.34 -0.26 -10.40
N ALA A 296 3.64 -0.47 -10.17
CA ALA A 296 4.77 -0.19 -11.05
C ALA A 296 4.53 -0.51 -12.55
N PRO A 297 5.31 0.06 -13.49
CA PRO A 297 5.05 -0.02 -14.92
C PRO A 297 5.16 -1.47 -15.43
N ALA A 298 4.05 -2.18 -15.39
CA ALA A 298 3.91 -3.58 -15.80
C ALA A 298 4.07 -3.80 -17.33
N GLY A 299 4.22 -2.74 -18.12
CA GLY A 299 4.13 -2.84 -19.57
C GLY A 299 5.39 -3.33 -20.30
N VAL A 300 6.58 -3.23 -19.69
CA VAL A 300 7.84 -3.67 -20.30
C VAL A 300 8.21 -5.08 -19.83
N ALA A 301 7.97 -5.40 -18.56
CA ALA A 301 8.23 -6.71 -17.99
C ALA A 301 7.30 -7.81 -18.54
N GLN A 302 6.04 -7.49 -18.89
CA GLN A 302 5.09 -8.46 -19.44
C GLN A 302 5.40 -8.88 -20.89
N ALA A 303 5.92 -8.01 -21.74
CA ALA A 303 6.26 -8.36 -23.12
C ALA A 303 7.50 -9.27 -23.19
N ASP A 304 8.44 -9.10 -22.26
CA ASP A 304 9.65 -9.93 -22.16
C ASP A 304 9.32 -11.32 -21.57
N GLY A 305 8.50 -11.37 -20.53
CA GLY A 305 8.05 -12.63 -19.92
C GLY A 305 7.21 -13.51 -20.85
N SER A 306 6.38 -12.93 -21.73
CA SER A 306 5.60 -13.68 -22.71
C SER A 306 6.48 -14.35 -23.79
N ARG A 307 7.55 -13.68 -24.20
CA ARG A 307 8.48 -14.24 -25.19
C ARG A 307 9.33 -15.35 -24.58
N GLU A 308 9.76 -15.18 -23.34
CA GLU A 308 10.52 -16.20 -22.63
C GLU A 308 9.70 -17.47 -22.41
N LEU A 309 8.43 -17.35 -22.02
CA LEU A 309 7.51 -18.48 -21.91
C LEU A 309 7.32 -19.21 -23.25
N LEU A 310 7.17 -18.47 -24.36
CA LEU A 310 7.05 -19.09 -25.67
C LEU A 310 8.33 -19.83 -26.06
N LYS A 311 9.51 -19.28 -25.73
CA LYS A 311 10.79 -19.93 -25.92
C LYS A 311 10.86 -21.24 -25.15
N GLU A 312 10.55 -21.20 -23.86
CA GLU A 312 10.55 -22.38 -22.98
C GLU A 312 9.58 -23.48 -23.47
N LEU A 313 8.34 -23.11 -23.79
CA LEU A 313 7.34 -24.03 -24.30
C LEU A 313 7.74 -24.64 -25.66
N SER A 314 8.36 -23.87 -26.55
CA SER A 314 8.84 -24.37 -27.85
C SER A 314 9.96 -25.38 -27.66
N TYR A 315 10.91 -25.11 -26.76
CA TYR A 315 11.98 -26.02 -26.42
C TYR A 315 11.44 -27.32 -25.80
N ASN A 316 10.57 -27.23 -24.77
CA ASN A 316 10.01 -28.36 -24.07
C ASN A 316 9.18 -29.29 -24.99
N ARG A 317 8.47 -28.69 -25.97
CA ARG A 317 7.74 -29.48 -27.04
C ARG A 317 8.72 -30.31 -27.86
N ALA A 318 9.85 -29.75 -28.23
CA ALA A 318 10.86 -30.44 -29.04
C ALA A 318 11.48 -31.60 -28.21
N VAL A 319 11.83 -31.35 -26.95
CA VAL A 319 12.32 -32.38 -26.01
C VAL A 319 11.30 -33.53 -25.86
N ALA A 320 10.01 -33.19 -25.64
CA ALA A 320 8.98 -34.21 -25.53
C ALA A 320 8.85 -35.07 -26.81
N CYS A 321 8.98 -34.48 -28.02
CA CYS A 321 9.02 -35.21 -29.28
C CYS A 321 10.23 -36.13 -29.38
N GLU A 322 11.39 -35.73 -28.90
CA GLU A 322 12.59 -36.58 -28.88
C GLU A 322 12.38 -37.79 -27.99
N HIS A 323 11.85 -37.61 -26.78
CA HIS A 323 11.49 -38.73 -25.87
C HIS A 323 10.45 -39.68 -26.48
N LEU A 324 9.55 -39.18 -27.34
CA LEU A 324 8.62 -39.98 -28.12
C LEU A 324 9.28 -40.69 -29.31
N GLN A 325 10.60 -40.54 -29.49
CA GLN A 325 11.37 -41.10 -30.62
C GLN A 325 10.91 -40.54 -31.99
N GLN A 326 10.25 -39.40 -32.01
CA GLN A 326 9.85 -38.67 -33.21
C GLN A 326 10.97 -37.76 -33.69
N TYR A 327 12.14 -38.33 -33.99
CA TYR A 327 13.41 -37.61 -34.19
C TYR A 327 13.34 -36.60 -35.31
N ASP A 328 12.73 -36.90 -36.46
CA ASP A 328 12.59 -35.97 -37.57
C ASP A 328 11.77 -34.72 -37.17
N LYS A 329 10.71 -34.96 -36.38
CA LYS A 329 9.85 -33.89 -35.88
C LYS A 329 10.57 -33.06 -34.83
N ALA A 330 11.27 -33.68 -33.91
CA ALA A 330 12.08 -33.00 -32.88
C ALA A 330 13.16 -32.12 -33.53
N LEU A 331 13.89 -32.64 -34.54
CA LEU A 331 14.90 -31.89 -35.27
C LEU A 331 14.30 -30.66 -35.95
N ALA A 332 13.17 -30.80 -36.66
CA ALA A 332 12.49 -29.66 -37.28
C ALA A 332 12.08 -28.58 -36.24
N MET A 333 11.59 -29.03 -35.07
CA MET A 333 11.17 -28.13 -33.99
C MET A 333 12.36 -27.38 -33.35
N PHE A 334 13.51 -28.01 -33.16
CA PHE A 334 14.71 -27.34 -32.66
C PHE A 334 15.30 -26.38 -33.72
N GLU A 335 15.26 -26.73 -35.02
CA GLU A 335 15.70 -25.81 -36.09
C GLU A 335 14.78 -24.58 -36.18
N ASP A 336 13.45 -24.75 -36.06
CA ASP A 336 12.50 -23.63 -35.96
C ASP A 336 12.71 -22.80 -34.69
N PHE A 337 13.00 -23.42 -33.56
CA PHE A 337 13.33 -22.75 -32.31
C PHE A 337 14.54 -21.81 -32.46
N VAL A 338 15.65 -22.29 -33.02
CA VAL A 338 16.85 -21.46 -33.24
C VAL A 338 16.58 -20.32 -34.22
N LYS A 339 15.76 -20.57 -35.26
CA LYS A 339 15.36 -19.55 -36.23
C LYS A 339 14.50 -18.44 -35.59
N GLU A 340 13.60 -18.77 -34.67
CA GLU A 340 12.65 -17.82 -34.04
C GLU A 340 13.28 -17.07 -32.88
N PHE A 341 14.00 -17.79 -31.99
CA PHE A 341 14.50 -17.23 -30.73
C PHE A 341 15.98 -16.86 -30.76
N GLY A 342 16.71 -17.33 -31.78
CA GLY A 342 18.16 -17.11 -31.93
C GLY A 342 18.99 -18.30 -31.48
N SER A 343 20.32 -18.16 -31.55
CA SER A 343 21.28 -19.18 -31.14
C SER A 343 21.10 -19.55 -29.65
N ASP A 344 21.07 -20.86 -29.38
CA ASP A 344 20.91 -21.44 -28.05
C ASP A 344 21.77 -22.70 -28.02
N GLU A 345 22.71 -22.80 -27.05
CA GLU A 345 23.73 -23.84 -27.01
C GLU A 345 23.10 -25.23 -26.82
N ASP A 346 22.07 -25.34 -25.99
CA ASP A 346 21.38 -26.59 -25.73
C ASP A 346 20.60 -27.07 -26.97
N ALA A 347 19.87 -26.16 -27.63
CA ALA A 347 19.14 -26.47 -28.85
C ALA A 347 20.07 -26.85 -30.02
N GLU A 348 21.22 -26.19 -30.17
CA GLU A 348 22.22 -26.52 -31.19
C GLU A 348 22.87 -27.89 -30.94
N HIS A 349 23.10 -28.22 -29.66
CA HIS A 349 23.57 -29.55 -29.28
C HIS A 349 22.56 -30.65 -29.67
N GLU A 350 21.26 -30.45 -29.37
CA GLU A 350 20.21 -31.39 -29.74
C GLU A 350 20.06 -31.53 -31.26
N ILE A 351 20.13 -30.42 -32.00
CA ILE A 351 20.15 -30.45 -33.49
C ILE A 351 21.31 -31.32 -33.99
N ALA A 352 22.52 -31.12 -33.45
CA ALA A 352 23.70 -31.88 -33.86
C ALA A 352 23.53 -33.38 -33.56
N PHE A 353 23.00 -33.71 -32.39
CA PHE A 353 22.70 -35.08 -31.99
C PHE A 353 21.65 -35.74 -32.88
N LEU A 354 20.52 -35.06 -33.12
CA LEU A 354 19.42 -35.60 -33.93
C LEU A 354 19.78 -35.82 -35.41
N LYS A 355 20.70 -35.03 -35.96
CA LYS A 355 21.23 -35.20 -37.33
C LYS A 355 22.05 -36.48 -37.50
N THR A 356 22.42 -37.17 -36.44
CA THR A 356 23.17 -38.44 -36.46
C THR A 356 22.27 -39.64 -36.29
N ARG A 357 20.98 -39.45 -36.04
CA ARG A 357 19.99 -40.54 -35.85
C ARG A 357 19.32 -40.88 -37.14
#